data_a03492864c845e3e79218cb11c7c9426
#
_entry.id   a03492864c845e3e79218cb11c7c9426
#
_cell.length_a   1.000
_cell.length_b   1.000
_cell.length_c   1.000
_cell.angle_alpha   90.00
_cell.angle_beta   90.00
_cell.angle_gamma   90.00
#
_symmetry.space_group_name_H-M   'P 1'
#
loop_
_entity.id
_entity.type
_entity.pdbx_description
1 polymer ?
#
loop_
_entity_poly.entity_id
_entity_poly.type
_entity_poly.pdbx_seq_one_letter_code
_entity_poly.pdbx_strand_id
1 'polypeptide(L)'
;MKYKTCVSIGEKNPKKLKNVLKKALLKSDFAEIRFDYLKKADIPIVLEDIKKSLSRCVCTLRPRSEGGVFIGKEDERRLILRLIAEYNPFLLDVEFNAIQKDKKLASY
;
A
#
# COMPACT_ATOMS: atom_id res chain seq x y z
N MET A 1 -0.82 4.86 28.39
CA MET A 1 -1.18 4.87 26.96
C MET A 1 -0.32 3.88 26.20
N LYS A 2 -0.95 3.04 25.44
CA LYS A 2 -0.22 2.07 24.61
C LYS A 2 -0.01 2.63 23.22
N TYR A 3 1.22 2.62 22.78
CA TYR A 3 1.54 2.99 21.40
C TYR A 3 1.23 1.84 20.45
N LYS A 4 0.65 2.16 19.31
CA LYS A 4 0.45 1.18 18.25
C LYS A 4 1.77 0.96 17.52
N THR A 5 2.06 -0.30 17.20
CA THR A 5 3.26 -0.65 16.45
C THR A 5 2.94 -0.85 14.99
N CYS A 6 3.88 -0.49 14.13
CA CYS A 6 3.75 -0.64 12.68
C CYS A 6 5.08 -1.10 12.09
N VAL A 7 5.04 -2.20 11.33
CA VAL A 7 6.20 -2.76 10.65
C VAL A 7 6.09 -2.47 9.15
N SER A 8 7.15 -1.96 8.56
CA SER A 8 7.18 -1.66 7.13
C SER A 8 7.68 -2.87 6.32
N ILE A 9 6.95 -3.19 5.26
CA ILE A 9 7.24 -4.33 4.39
C ILE A 9 7.48 -3.85 2.96
N GLY A 10 8.72 -4.02 2.47
CA GLY A 10 9.09 -3.75 1.08
C GLY A 10 9.53 -5.05 0.42
N GLU A 11 8.59 -5.79 -0.14
CA GLU A 11 8.84 -7.11 -0.68
C GLU A 11 8.41 -7.20 -2.14
N LYS A 12 9.27 -7.77 -3.00
CA LYS A 12 9.01 -7.90 -4.44
C LYS A 12 8.20 -9.13 -4.81
N ASN A 13 8.27 -10.18 -3.99
CA ASN A 13 7.62 -11.46 -4.27
C ASN A 13 6.26 -11.52 -3.58
N PRO A 14 5.14 -11.71 -4.33
CA PRO A 14 3.80 -11.72 -3.74
C PRO A 14 3.60 -12.79 -2.66
N LYS A 15 4.10 -14.00 -2.85
CA LYS A 15 3.97 -15.07 -1.86
C LYS A 15 4.75 -14.77 -0.60
N LYS A 16 5.95 -14.25 -0.76
CA LYS A 16 6.81 -13.87 0.35
C LYS A 16 6.19 -12.70 1.12
N LEU A 17 5.62 -11.74 0.41
CA LEU A 17 4.92 -10.62 1.03
C LEU A 17 3.80 -11.11 1.94
N LYS A 18 2.96 -12.02 1.44
CA LYS A 18 1.85 -12.58 2.21
C LYS A 18 2.33 -13.25 3.49
N ASN A 19 3.41 -14.05 3.41
CA ASN A 19 3.98 -14.73 4.56
C ASN A 19 4.59 -13.76 5.58
N VAL A 20 5.32 -12.76 5.09
CA VAL A 20 5.92 -11.73 5.94
C VAL A 20 4.82 -10.93 6.64
N LEU A 21 3.74 -10.59 5.93
CA LEU A 21 2.61 -9.86 6.48
C LEU A 21 1.95 -10.64 7.63
N LYS A 22 1.71 -11.94 7.44
CA LYS A 22 1.14 -12.78 8.49
C LYS A 22 1.98 -12.75 9.76
N LYS A 23 3.29 -12.91 9.61
CA LYS A 23 4.22 -12.88 10.74
C LYS A 23 4.27 -11.51 11.40
N ALA A 24 4.28 -10.44 10.61
CA ALA A 24 4.30 -9.07 11.12
C ALA A 24 3.06 -8.77 11.97
N LEU A 25 1.88 -9.18 11.50
CA LEU A 25 0.62 -8.91 12.21
C LEU A 25 0.42 -9.78 13.45
N LEU A 26 1.23 -10.83 13.65
CA LEU A 26 1.25 -11.57 14.90
C LEU A 26 1.98 -10.79 16.01
N LYS A 27 2.89 -9.90 15.63
CA LYS A 27 3.75 -9.17 16.58
C LYS A 27 3.47 -7.68 16.62
N SER A 28 2.81 -7.13 15.61
CA SER A 28 2.56 -5.70 15.49
C SER A 28 1.08 -5.44 15.27
N ASP A 29 0.61 -4.26 15.70
CA ASP A 29 -0.79 -3.86 15.51
C ASP A 29 -1.11 -3.60 14.04
N PHE A 30 -0.16 -3.00 13.33
CA PHE A 30 -0.30 -2.62 11.93
C PHE A 30 0.94 -3.00 11.14
N ALA A 31 0.77 -3.08 9.82
CA ALA A 31 1.87 -3.23 8.87
C ALA A 31 1.72 -2.21 7.76
N GLU A 32 2.82 -1.59 7.37
CA GLU A 32 2.87 -0.76 6.17
C GLU A 32 3.30 -1.64 5.01
N ILE A 33 2.53 -1.63 3.92
CA ILE A 33 2.87 -2.37 2.72
C ILE A 33 3.32 -1.39 1.64
N ARG A 34 4.57 -1.53 1.21
CA ARG A 34 5.16 -0.72 0.17
C ARG A 34 4.86 -1.36 -1.18
N PHE A 35 3.72 -1.01 -1.77
CA PHE A 35 3.31 -1.54 -3.07
C PHE A 35 4.22 -1.10 -4.21
N ASP A 36 4.99 -0.04 -4.02
CA ASP A 36 5.97 0.41 -5.01
C ASP A 36 7.11 -0.60 -5.25
N TYR A 37 7.31 -1.55 -4.34
CA TYR A 37 8.29 -2.63 -4.52
C TYR A 37 7.78 -3.76 -5.42
N LEU A 38 6.47 -3.86 -5.63
CA LEU A 38 5.86 -4.90 -6.45
C LEU A 38 5.84 -4.49 -7.93
N LYS A 39 5.82 -5.48 -8.81
CA LYS A 39 5.48 -5.23 -10.21
C LYS A 39 4.02 -4.78 -10.29
N LYS A 40 3.72 -3.86 -11.20
CA LYS A 40 2.35 -3.33 -11.35
C LYS A 40 1.30 -4.44 -11.51
N ALA A 41 1.62 -5.44 -12.32
CA ALA A 41 0.70 -6.57 -12.58
C ALA A 41 0.42 -7.41 -11.33
N ASP A 42 1.32 -7.41 -10.35
CA ASP A 42 1.17 -8.19 -9.13
C ASP A 42 0.32 -7.48 -8.08
N ILE A 43 0.14 -6.18 -8.19
CA ILE A 43 -0.58 -5.40 -7.16
C ILE A 43 -2.02 -5.87 -6.99
N PRO A 44 -2.84 -6.04 -8.05
CA PRO A 44 -4.21 -6.53 -7.87
C PRO A 44 -4.25 -7.94 -7.25
N ILE A 45 -3.29 -8.78 -7.62
CA ILE A 45 -3.20 -10.15 -7.10
C ILE A 45 -2.94 -10.14 -5.59
N VAL A 46 -1.97 -9.32 -5.16
CA VAL A 46 -1.63 -9.18 -3.75
C VAL A 46 -2.81 -8.61 -2.95
N LEU A 47 -3.48 -7.58 -3.47
CA LEU A 47 -4.64 -6.99 -2.81
C LEU A 47 -5.72 -8.04 -2.54
N GLU A 48 -6.01 -8.89 -3.52
CA GLU A 48 -6.97 -9.98 -3.35
C GLU A 48 -6.52 -10.98 -2.29
N ASP A 49 -5.23 -11.36 -2.33
CA ASP A 49 -4.67 -12.36 -1.42
C ASP A 49 -4.67 -11.91 0.04
N ILE A 50 -4.50 -10.61 0.30
CA ILE A 50 -4.38 -10.08 1.66
C ILE A 50 -5.56 -9.23 2.09
N LYS A 51 -6.65 -9.24 1.34
CA LYS A 51 -7.79 -8.33 1.58
C LYS A 51 -8.35 -8.39 3.00
N LYS A 52 -8.32 -9.55 3.63
CA LYS A 52 -8.81 -9.72 5.00
C LYS A 52 -7.93 -9.02 6.05
N SER A 53 -6.67 -8.77 5.71
CA SER A 53 -5.72 -8.12 6.59
C SER A 53 -5.59 -6.62 6.35
N LEU A 54 -6.18 -6.10 5.28
CA LEU A 54 -5.99 -4.70 4.87
C LEU A 54 -6.53 -3.69 5.89
N SER A 55 -7.50 -4.07 6.72
CA SER A 55 -7.98 -3.21 7.80
C SER A 55 -6.90 -2.89 8.84
N ARG A 56 -5.81 -3.65 8.84
CA ARG A 56 -4.65 -3.45 9.71
C ARG A 56 -3.41 -3.01 8.92
N CYS A 57 -3.61 -2.52 7.70
CA CYS A 57 -2.49 -2.15 6.84
C CYS A 57 -2.53 -0.68 6.46
N VAL A 58 -1.34 -0.07 6.49
CA VAL A 58 -1.07 1.22 5.87
C VAL A 58 -0.52 0.89 4.48
N CYS A 59 -1.16 1.38 3.43
CA CYS A 59 -0.74 1.10 2.06
C CYS A 59 -0.03 2.31 1.46
N THR A 60 1.14 2.07 0.89
CA THR A 60 2.00 3.12 0.33
C THR A 60 2.42 2.75 -1.08
N LEU A 61 2.38 3.72 -1.98
CA LEU A 61 2.87 3.57 -3.36
C LEU A 61 3.66 4.84 -3.72
N ARG A 62 4.93 4.89 -3.31
CA ARG A 62 5.75 6.09 -3.48
C ARG A 62 6.50 6.10 -4.80
N PRO A 63 6.47 7.25 -5.51
CA PRO A 63 7.28 7.43 -6.71
C PRO A 63 8.73 7.69 -6.32
N ARG A 64 9.62 7.58 -7.31
CA ARG A 64 11.04 7.85 -7.10
C ARG A 64 11.32 9.27 -6.60
N SER A 65 10.54 10.24 -7.04
CA SER A 65 10.67 11.64 -6.61
C SER A 65 10.41 11.84 -5.12
N GLU A 66 9.70 10.90 -4.48
CA GLU A 66 9.36 10.95 -3.06
C GLU A 66 10.11 9.87 -2.25
N GLY A 67 11.23 9.39 -2.77
CA GLY A 67 12.03 8.38 -2.09
C GLY A 67 11.53 6.95 -2.25
N GLY A 68 10.56 6.72 -3.13
CA GLY A 68 10.05 5.39 -3.42
C GLY A 68 10.75 4.73 -4.60
N VAL A 69 10.22 3.58 -5.03
CA VAL A 69 10.77 2.82 -6.14
C VAL A 69 9.76 2.55 -7.26
N PHE A 70 8.58 3.14 -7.19
CA PHE A 70 7.58 2.98 -8.24
C PHE A 70 8.08 3.55 -9.56
N ILE A 71 8.01 2.73 -10.62
CA ILE A 71 8.38 3.11 -11.98
C ILE A 71 7.15 3.12 -12.85
N GLY A 72 6.79 4.29 -13.39
CA GLY A 72 5.63 4.42 -14.24
C GLY A 72 5.20 5.87 -14.32
N LYS A 73 4.18 6.09 -15.14
CA LYS A 73 3.61 7.43 -15.29
C LYS A 73 2.74 7.78 -14.09
N GLU A 74 2.63 9.06 -13.80
CA GLU A 74 1.81 9.54 -12.68
C GLU A 74 0.34 9.12 -12.82
N ASP A 75 -0.19 9.09 -14.03
CA ASP A 75 -1.56 8.65 -14.27
C ASP A 75 -1.75 7.18 -13.88
N GLU A 76 -0.79 6.33 -14.20
CA GLU A 76 -0.82 4.93 -13.79
C GLU A 76 -0.78 4.80 -12.27
N ARG A 77 0.09 5.57 -11.63
CA ARG A 77 0.23 5.53 -10.18
C ARG A 77 -1.07 5.93 -9.49
N ARG A 78 -1.73 6.98 -9.97
CA ARG A 78 -3.02 7.41 -9.43
C ARG A 78 -4.12 6.37 -9.61
N LEU A 79 -4.15 5.68 -10.74
CA LEU A 79 -5.10 4.59 -10.97
C LEU A 79 -4.89 3.44 -9.98
N ILE A 80 -3.63 3.10 -9.72
CA ILE A 80 -3.30 2.06 -8.75
C ILE A 80 -3.69 2.48 -7.33
N LEU A 81 -3.45 3.75 -6.98
CA LEU A 81 -3.87 4.28 -5.68
C LEU A 81 -5.39 4.18 -5.49
N ARG A 82 -6.17 4.47 -6.53
CA ARG A 82 -7.62 4.31 -6.48
C ARG A 82 -8.03 2.85 -6.27
N LEU A 83 -7.35 1.94 -6.94
CA LEU A 83 -7.61 0.51 -6.78
C LEU A 83 -7.34 0.08 -5.33
N ILE A 84 -6.22 0.50 -4.77
CA ILE A 84 -5.88 0.19 -3.38
C ILE A 84 -6.95 0.76 -2.44
N ALA A 85 -7.36 2.01 -2.68
CA ALA A 85 -8.37 2.68 -1.85
C ALA A 85 -9.70 1.92 -1.82
N GLU A 86 -10.08 1.27 -2.91
CA GLU A 86 -11.32 0.48 -2.99
C GLU A 86 -11.30 -0.75 -2.08
N TYR A 87 -10.13 -1.20 -1.67
CA TYR A 87 -10.00 -2.32 -0.73
C TYR A 87 -10.10 -1.88 0.74
N ASN A 88 -10.33 -0.60 0.99
CA ASN A 88 -10.51 -0.03 2.34
C ASN A 88 -9.39 -0.41 3.32
N PRO A 89 -8.13 -0.09 3.01
CA PRO A 89 -7.05 -0.31 3.97
C PRO A 89 -7.26 0.59 5.19
N PHE A 90 -6.55 0.30 6.28
CA PHE A 90 -6.61 1.15 7.46
C PHE A 90 -6.20 2.58 7.12
N LEU A 91 -5.16 2.73 6.31
CA LEU A 91 -4.69 4.04 5.86
C LEU A 91 -4.05 3.92 4.47
N LEU A 92 -4.29 4.90 3.63
CA LEU A 92 -3.61 5.03 2.34
C LEU A 92 -2.75 6.28 2.37
N ASP A 93 -1.43 6.10 2.23
CA ASP A 93 -0.49 7.22 2.20
C ASP A 93 -0.45 7.81 0.79
N VAL A 94 -1.03 9.00 0.64
CA VAL A 94 -1.13 9.70 -0.64
C VAL A 94 -0.55 11.10 -0.47
N GLU A 95 0.40 11.45 -1.32
CA GLU A 95 0.99 12.78 -1.27
C GLU A 95 -0.01 13.84 -1.77
N PHE A 96 0.16 15.06 -1.25
CA PHE A 96 -0.75 16.18 -1.48
C PHE A 96 -1.01 16.48 -2.96
N ASN A 97 0.01 16.40 -3.81
CA ASN A 97 -0.13 16.66 -5.24
C ASN A 97 -1.08 15.67 -5.92
N ALA A 98 -1.04 14.40 -5.54
CA ALA A 98 -1.95 13.39 -6.10
C ALA A 98 -3.40 13.68 -5.70
N ILE A 99 -3.63 14.11 -4.46
CA ILE A 99 -4.96 14.47 -3.98
C ILE A 99 -5.51 15.67 -4.74
N GLN A 100 -4.70 16.71 -4.96
CA GLN A 100 -5.12 17.91 -5.70
C GLN A 100 -5.50 17.61 -7.14
N LYS A 101 -4.75 16.73 -7.80
CA LYS A 101 -4.99 16.39 -9.20
C LYS A 101 -6.10 15.38 -9.41
N ASP A 102 -6.48 14.68 -8.38
CA ASP A 102 -7.46 13.59 -8.45
C ASP A 102 -8.49 13.71 -7.34
N LYS A 103 -9.58 14.43 -7.64
CA LYS A 103 -10.67 14.62 -6.69
C LYS A 103 -11.35 13.31 -6.29
N LYS A 104 -11.34 12.32 -7.19
CA LYS A 104 -11.93 11.02 -6.93
C LYS A 104 -11.12 10.26 -5.87
N LEU A 105 -9.80 10.36 -5.95
CA LEU A 105 -8.90 9.78 -4.95
C LEU A 105 -9.12 10.42 -3.58
N ALA A 106 -9.29 11.72 -3.54
CA ALA A 106 -9.50 12.47 -2.29
C ALA A 106 -10.81 12.10 -1.59
N SER A 107 -11.79 11.55 -2.31
CA SER A 107 -13.08 11.15 -1.74
C SER A 107 -13.03 9.79 -1.04
N TYR A 108 -11.98 9.05 -1.21
CA TYR A 108 -11.81 7.78 -0.49
C TYR A 108 -11.29 8.04 0.95
#